data_6fb872d979251b2bcc22106c27669637
#
_entry.id   6fb872d979251b2bcc22106c27669637
#
_cell.length_a   1.000
_cell.length_b   1.000
_cell.length_c   1.000
_cell.angle_alpha   90.00
_cell.angle_beta   90.00
_cell.angle_gamma   90.00
#
_symmetry.space_group_name_H-M   'P 1'
#
loop_
_entity.id
_entity.type
_entity.pdbx_description
1 polymer ?
#
loop_
_entity_poly.entity_id
_entity_poly.type
_entity_poly.pdbx_seq_one_letter_code
_entity_poly.pdbx_strand_id
1 'polypeptide(L)'
;MDDYFAALEIRRGFIARRDVLSLGLDDRFIRTMLRSRTWTRVRNGAYCPTSVWATLDANERHRRLARAVLHSHGDAVVLSKVSGLLMRKGCEVWGVDLSRAHVTRRDGRSGSVERDVVHHEGPISDDDIEVVDGLLVMKEARCVVETIARAGVEGGMVIADAALHAARVDDDDLNQVHEETGPREGNRTVDLSLRLADGRAQSVGESRARYVYWSQGLPKPEVQYPVYDQDGNLVGVSDLAWPKWGLLFEFDGRIKYGRLLNPGQEPGDVVFAEKQREDLLRRVTGFAVERATWQDLSCPALMARRARERMSRGYIA
;
A
#
# COMPACT_ATOMS: atom_id res chain seq x y z
N MET A 1 -19.14 -28.53 11.29
CA MET A 1 -18.81 -27.37 12.16
C MET A 1 -17.59 -26.62 11.63
N ASP A 2 -16.50 -27.32 11.37
CA ASP A 2 -15.27 -26.71 10.81
C ASP A 2 -15.52 -26.06 9.45
N ASP A 3 -16.28 -26.70 8.57
CA ASP A 3 -16.65 -26.14 7.27
C ASP A 3 -17.45 -24.83 7.38
N TYR A 4 -18.31 -24.72 8.39
CA TYR A 4 -19.07 -23.48 8.64
C TYR A 4 -18.15 -22.33 9.05
N PHE A 5 -17.21 -22.57 9.99
CA PHE A 5 -16.25 -21.55 10.41
C PHE A 5 -15.27 -21.21 9.29
N ALA A 6 -14.87 -22.20 8.47
CA ALA A 6 -14.05 -21.95 7.28
C ALA A 6 -14.80 -21.07 6.26
N ALA A 7 -16.09 -21.33 6.00
CA ALA A 7 -16.90 -20.49 5.11
C ALA A 7 -17.06 -19.05 5.61
N LEU A 8 -17.19 -18.84 6.92
CA LEU A 8 -17.24 -17.49 7.50
C LEU A 8 -15.89 -16.77 7.34
N GLU A 9 -14.79 -17.48 7.57
CA GLU A 9 -13.45 -16.94 7.40
C GLU A 9 -13.20 -16.54 5.94
N ILE A 10 -13.51 -17.39 4.98
CA ILE A 10 -13.38 -17.10 3.55
C ILE A 10 -14.23 -15.87 3.17
N ARG A 11 -15.47 -15.79 3.62
CA ARG A 11 -16.42 -14.75 3.22
C ARG A 11 -16.11 -13.38 3.79
N ARG A 12 -15.69 -13.27 5.05
CA ARG A 12 -15.50 -11.99 5.76
C ARG A 12 -14.17 -11.82 6.48
N GLY A 13 -13.35 -12.86 6.54
CA GLY A 13 -12.02 -12.82 7.11
C GLY A 13 -11.94 -13.09 8.62
N PHE A 14 -13.08 -13.38 9.29
CA PHE A 14 -13.09 -13.69 10.72
C PHE A 14 -14.36 -14.43 11.13
N ILE A 15 -14.30 -15.04 12.31
CA ILE A 15 -15.41 -15.71 13.01
C ILE A 15 -15.83 -14.80 14.17
N ALA A 16 -17.08 -14.37 14.23
CA ALA A 16 -17.55 -13.56 15.35
C ALA A 16 -18.03 -14.46 16.51
N ARG A 17 -17.95 -13.95 17.75
CA ARG A 17 -18.48 -14.63 18.94
C ARG A 17 -19.96 -15.03 18.74
N ARG A 18 -20.77 -14.14 18.14
CA ARG A 18 -22.19 -14.41 17.88
C ARG A 18 -22.43 -15.63 16.97
N ASP A 19 -21.51 -15.91 16.03
CA ASP A 19 -21.64 -17.08 15.15
C ASP A 19 -21.41 -18.37 15.93
N VAL A 20 -20.50 -18.36 16.88
CA VAL A 20 -20.25 -19.49 17.79
C VAL A 20 -21.49 -19.75 18.65
N LEU A 21 -22.03 -18.70 19.23
CA LEU A 21 -23.24 -18.81 20.08
C LEU A 21 -24.47 -19.26 19.28
N SER A 22 -24.61 -18.85 18.02
CA SER A 22 -25.76 -19.25 17.16
C SER A 22 -25.76 -20.75 16.82
N LEU A 23 -24.62 -21.41 16.94
CA LEU A 23 -24.49 -22.88 16.80
C LEU A 23 -24.75 -23.65 18.12
N GLY A 24 -25.17 -22.96 19.18
CA GLY A 24 -25.38 -23.56 20.50
C GLY A 24 -24.09 -23.81 21.28
N LEU A 25 -22.94 -23.30 20.80
CA LEU A 25 -21.67 -23.34 21.52
C LEU A 25 -21.57 -22.17 22.49
N ASP A 26 -20.61 -22.22 23.40
CA ASP A 26 -20.45 -21.21 24.46
C ASP A 26 -19.06 -20.59 24.49
N ASP A 27 -18.84 -19.63 25.40
CA ASP A 27 -17.54 -19.00 25.60
C ASP A 27 -16.46 -19.97 26.10
N ARG A 28 -16.85 -21.14 26.62
CA ARG A 28 -15.92 -22.19 27.04
C ARG A 28 -15.27 -22.83 25.81
N PHE A 29 -16.07 -23.04 24.75
CA PHE A 29 -15.57 -23.49 23.46
C PHE A 29 -14.56 -22.48 22.90
N ILE A 30 -14.89 -21.19 22.86
CA ILE A 30 -13.96 -20.14 22.38
C ILE A 30 -12.65 -20.15 23.18
N ARG A 31 -12.72 -20.23 24.51
CA ARG A 31 -11.52 -20.31 25.36
C ARG A 31 -10.67 -21.55 25.04
N THR A 32 -11.29 -22.67 24.73
CA THR A 32 -10.58 -23.89 24.34
C THR A 32 -9.83 -23.70 23.02
N MET A 33 -10.49 -23.13 21.99
CA MET A 33 -9.86 -22.84 20.69
C MET A 33 -8.67 -21.87 20.81
N LEU A 34 -8.76 -20.88 21.70
CA LEU A 34 -7.68 -19.94 21.94
C LEU A 34 -6.50 -20.58 22.72
N ARG A 35 -6.79 -21.42 23.74
CA ARG A 35 -5.77 -22.12 24.54
C ARG A 35 -5.01 -23.15 23.71
N SER A 36 -5.71 -23.90 22.87
CA SER A 36 -5.11 -24.87 21.95
C SER A 36 -4.37 -24.22 20.77
N ARG A 37 -4.41 -22.88 20.65
CA ARG A 37 -3.88 -22.13 19.52
C ARG A 37 -4.48 -22.53 18.16
N THR A 38 -5.66 -23.15 18.17
CA THR A 38 -6.42 -23.41 16.94
C THR A 38 -6.93 -22.11 16.35
N TRP A 39 -7.34 -21.17 17.20
CA TRP A 39 -7.74 -19.82 16.82
C TRP A 39 -6.82 -18.76 17.41
N THR A 40 -6.64 -17.67 16.64
CA THR A 40 -6.01 -16.43 17.05
C THR A 40 -7.09 -15.36 17.21
N ARG A 41 -6.96 -14.52 18.24
CA ARG A 41 -7.88 -13.40 18.45
C ARG A 41 -7.49 -12.25 17.53
N VAL A 42 -8.39 -11.87 16.62
CA VAL A 42 -8.27 -10.67 15.78
C VAL A 42 -8.53 -9.42 16.65
N ARG A 43 -9.67 -9.44 17.35
CA ARG A 43 -10.06 -8.46 18.39
C ARG A 43 -11.00 -9.11 19.39
N ASN A 44 -11.49 -8.32 20.37
CA ASN A 44 -12.50 -8.85 21.29
C ASN A 44 -13.78 -9.25 20.51
N GLY A 45 -14.20 -10.51 20.65
CA GLY A 45 -15.36 -11.05 19.96
C GLY A 45 -15.15 -11.44 18.48
N ALA A 46 -13.91 -11.37 17.96
CA ALA A 46 -13.59 -11.79 16.59
C ALA A 46 -12.30 -12.64 16.57
N TYR A 47 -12.34 -13.74 15.84
CA TYR A 47 -11.30 -14.77 15.82
C TYR A 47 -10.99 -15.20 14.39
N CYS A 48 -9.79 -15.75 14.18
CA CYS A 48 -9.34 -16.30 12.90
C CYS A 48 -8.60 -17.63 13.16
N PRO A 49 -8.70 -18.65 12.31
CA PRO A 49 -7.84 -19.83 12.40
C PRO A 49 -6.37 -19.42 12.41
N THR A 50 -5.59 -19.97 13.36
CA THR A 50 -4.18 -19.59 13.54
C THR A 50 -3.34 -19.92 12.32
N SER A 51 -3.63 -21.02 11.64
CA SER A 51 -2.97 -21.40 10.39
C SER A 51 -3.12 -20.35 9.30
N VAL A 52 -4.32 -19.79 9.15
CA VAL A 52 -4.59 -18.69 8.21
C VAL A 52 -3.91 -17.40 8.68
N TRP A 53 -4.11 -17.02 9.96
CA TRP A 53 -3.54 -15.79 10.52
C TRP A 53 -2.02 -15.72 10.37
N ALA A 54 -1.32 -16.85 10.48
CA ALA A 54 0.13 -16.93 10.37
C ALA A 54 0.65 -16.61 8.96
N THR A 55 -0.15 -16.85 7.93
CA THR A 55 0.23 -16.58 6.52
C THR A 55 -0.08 -15.16 6.06
N LEU A 56 -0.86 -14.38 6.84
CA LEU A 56 -1.28 -13.05 6.48
C LEU A 56 -0.16 -12.02 6.69
N ASP A 57 0.00 -11.14 5.72
CA ASP A 57 0.81 -9.93 5.88
C ASP A 57 0.11 -8.88 6.77
N ALA A 58 0.79 -7.75 7.00
CA ALA A 58 0.27 -6.69 7.86
C ALA A 58 -1.01 -6.05 7.31
N ASN A 59 -1.10 -5.86 5.99
CA ASN A 59 -2.27 -5.26 5.34
C ASN A 59 -3.49 -6.18 5.47
N GLU A 60 -3.31 -7.49 5.23
CA GLU A 60 -4.40 -8.47 5.37
C GLU A 60 -4.88 -8.61 6.81
N ARG A 61 -3.97 -8.60 7.78
CA ARG A 61 -4.34 -8.59 9.21
C ARG A 61 -5.14 -7.34 9.56
N HIS A 62 -4.73 -6.17 9.05
CA HIS A 62 -5.46 -4.93 9.25
C HIS A 62 -6.84 -4.94 8.59
N ARG A 63 -6.98 -5.47 7.36
CA ARG A 63 -8.29 -5.64 6.69
C ARG A 63 -9.24 -6.46 7.54
N ARG A 64 -8.78 -7.57 8.13
CA ARG A 64 -9.60 -8.41 9.03
C ARG A 64 -10.00 -7.66 10.30
N LEU A 65 -9.08 -6.91 10.90
CA LEU A 65 -9.35 -6.07 12.05
C LEU A 65 -10.43 -5.02 11.73
N ALA A 66 -10.27 -4.28 10.65
CA ALA A 66 -11.19 -3.23 10.21
C ALA A 66 -12.61 -3.79 9.92
N ARG A 67 -12.69 -4.93 9.22
CA ARG A 67 -13.96 -5.63 8.99
C ARG A 67 -14.62 -6.09 10.30
N ALA A 68 -13.85 -6.59 11.26
CA ALA A 68 -14.36 -7.01 12.55
C ALA A 68 -14.84 -5.82 13.40
N VAL A 69 -14.17 -4.66 13.30
CA VAL A 69 -14.61 -3.40 13.93
C VAL A 69 -15.94 -2.96 13.33
N LEU A 70 -16.04 -2.82 12.01
CA LEU A 70 -17.29 -2.41 11.35
C LEU A 70 -18.45 -3.36 11.70
N HIS A 71 -18.18 -4.68 11.70
CA HIS A 71 -19.18 -5.68 12.06
C HIS A 71 -19.72 -5.54 13.48
N SER A 72 -18.90 -5.06 14.43
CA SER A 72 -19.35 -4.85 15.83
C SER A 72 -20.07 -3.53 16.05
N HIS A 73 -19.84 -2.52 15.21
CA HIS A 73 -20.43 -1.18 15.35
C HIS A 73 -21.59 -0.92 14.38
N GLY A 74 -21.71 -1.75 13.33
CA GLY A 74 -22.77 -1.57 12.30
C GLY A 74 -22.66 -0.21 11.64
N ASP A 75 -23.82 0.38 11.34
CA ASP A 75 -23.94 1.65 10.62
C ASP A 75 -23.60 2.90 11.45
N ALA A 76 -23.25 2.73 12.74
CA ALA A 76 -22.84 3.84 13.60
C ALA A 76 -21.47 4.42 13.23
N VAL A 77 -20.70 3.69 12.41
CA VAL A 77 -19.36 4.09 11.94
C VAL A 77 -19.15 3.73 10.48
N VAL A 78 -18.17 4.40 9.86
CA VAL A 78 -17.68 4.11 8.51
C VAL A 78 -16.18 3.91 8.58
N LEU A 79 -15.64 2.96 7.82
CA LEU A 79 -14.19 2.78 7.69
C LEU A 79 -13.57 4.02 7.03
N SER A 80 -12.53 4.57 7.63
CA SER A 80 -11.90 5.80 7.16
C SER A 80 -10.37 5.68 7.17
N LYS A 81 -9.69 6.68 6.62
CA LYS A 81 -8.23 6.73 6.57
C LYS A 81 -7.64 5.41 6.03
N VAL A 82 -6.55 4.91 6.62
CA VAL A 82 -5.89 3.68 6.20
C VAL A 82 -6.83 2.46 6.20
N SER A 83 -7.79 2.40 7.11
CA SER A 83 -8.74 1.28 7.15
C SER A 83 -9.72 1.32 5.99
N GLY A 84 -10.19 2.49 5.59
CA GLY A 84 -10.98 2.66 4.39
C GLY A 84 -10.17 2.43 3.12
N LEU A 85 -8.95 2.96 3.07
CA LEU A 85 -8.06 2.81 1.93
C LEU A 85 -7.75 1.34 1.63
N LEU A 86 -7.37 0.56 2.63
CA LEU A 86 -7.00 -0.84 2.47
C LEU A 86 -8.18 -1.79 2.11
N MET A 87 -9.43 -1.34 2.17
CA MET A 87 -10.56 -2.15 1.67
C MET A 87 -10.57 -2.24 0.14
N ARG A 88 -9.87 -1.37 -0.55
CA ARG A 88 -9.79 -1.32 -2.02
C ARG A 88 -8.61 -2.14 -2.55
N LYS A 89 -8.79 -2.77 -3.70
CA LYS A 89 -7.72 -3.50 -4.38
C LYS A 89 -6.68 -2.53 -4.95
N GLY A 90 -5.41 -2.92 -4.92
CA GLY A 90 -4.32 -2.12 -5.47
C GLY A 90 -3.91 -0.91 -4.63
N CYS A 91 -4.52 -0.71 -3.45
CA CYS A 91 -4.04 0.29 -2.50
C CYS A 91 -2.85 -0.27 -1.72
N GLU A 92 -1.76 0.46 -1.78
CA GLU A 92 -0.53 0.16 -1.06
C GLU A 92 -0.28 1.24 0.00
N VAL A 93 0.30 0.85 1.13
CA VAL A 93 0.64 1.78 2.20
C VAL A 93 2.05 1.51 2.71
N TRP A 94 2.72 2.56 3.14
CA TRP A 94 4.05 2.51 3.73
C TRP A 94 4.16 3.52 4.89
N GLY A 95 4.86 3.14 5.96
CA GLY A 95 5.10 4.04 7.10
C GLY A 95 3.85 4.38 7.92
N VAL A 96 2.78 3.59 7.82
CA VAL A 96 1.51 3.79 8.52
C VAL A 96 1.35 2.75 9.62
N ASP A 97 0.89 3.17 10.80
CA ASP A 97 0.53 2.25 11.88
C ASP A 97 -0.76 1.47 11.54
N LEU A 98 -0.64 0.17 11.41
CA LEU A 98 -1.73 -0.76 11.11
C LEU A 98 -2.24 -1.50 12.36
N SER A 99 -1.80 -1.13 13.55
CA SER A 99 -2.18 -1.81 14.80
C SER A 99 -3.63 -1.56 15.22
N ARG A 100 -4.25 -0.46 14.74
CA ARG A 100 -5.62 -0.06 15.05
C ARG A 100 -6.42 0.21 13.79
N ALA A 101 -7.69 -0.22 13.78
CA ALA A 101 -8.62 0.19 12.76
C ALA A 101 -9.04 1.65 12.94
N HIS A 102 -9.22 2.36 11.86
CA HIS A 102 -9.69 3.75 11.84
C HIS A 102 -11.11 3.81 11.32
N VAL A 103 -12.00 4.38 12.10
CA VAL A 103 -13.41 4.59 11.74
C VAL A 103 -13.82 6.03 12.04
N THR A 104 -14.73 6.58 11.24
CA THR A 104 -15.37 7.87 11.51
C THR A 104 -16.78 7.63 11.98
N ARG A 105 -17.19 8.34 13.03
CA ARG A 105 -18.50 8.20 13.67
C ARG A 105 -19.59 8.90 12.87
N ARG A 106 -20.74 8.24 12.77
CA ARG A 106 -21.96 8.77 12.16
C ARG A 106 -23.03 9.10 13.22
N ASP A 107 -22.81 8.65 14.45
CA ASP A 107 -23.75 8.77 15.56
C ASP A 107 -23.60 10.07 16.37
N GLY A 108 -22.77 11.01 15.90
CA GLY A 108 -22.54 12.31 16.55
C GLY A 108 -21.78 12.27 17.88
N ARG A 109 -21.29 11.11 18.28
CA ARG A 109 -20.48 10.99 19.50
C ARG A 109 -19.05 11.43 19.25
N SER A 110 -18.38 11.89 20.31
CA SER A 110 -16.97 12.30 20.27
C SER A 110 -16.04 11.16 19.87
N GLY A 111 -14.89 11.53 19.29
CA GLY A 111 -13.83 10.62 18.98
C GLY A 111 -13.24 9.95 20.22
N SER A 112 -12.72 8.76 20.06
CA SER A 112 -12.08 8.00 21.15
C SER A 112 -11.02 7.04 20.62
N VAL A 113 -10.06 6.68 21.47
CA VAL A 113 -9.04 5.69 21.16
C VAL A 113 -9.22 4.50 22.09
N GLU A 114 -9.45 3.35 21.48
CA GLU A 114 -9.49 2.06 22.17
C GLU A 114 -8.24 1.23 21.81
N ARG A 115 -8.14 0.04 22.38
CA ARG A 115 -6.96 -0.82 22.18
C ARG A 115 -6.70 -1.11 20.70
N ASP A 116 -7.74 -1.37 19.92
CA ASP A 116 -7.70 -1.89 18.55
C ASP A 116 -8.48 -1.03 17.54
N VAL A 117 -9.03 0.12 17.97
CA VAL A 117 -9.75 1.04 17.11
C VAL A 117 -9.58 2.50 17.53
N VAL A 118 -9.49 3.38 16.54
CA VAL A 118 -9.56 4.83 16.69
C VAL A 118 -10.86 5.31 16.07
N HIS A 119 -11.73 5.86 16.91
CA HIS A 119 -12.95 6.53 16.48
C HIS A 119 -12.66 8.00 16.21
N HIS A 120 -12.79 8.41 14.96
CA HIS A 120 -12.67 9.82 14.58
C HIS A 120 -14.05 10.48 14.62
N GLU A 121 -14.09 11.74 15.01
CA GLU A 121 -15.22 12.63 14.85
C GLU A 121 -14.95 13.59 13.68
N GLY A 122 -16.00 14.16 13.13
CA GLY A 122 -15.91 15.17 12.08
C GLY A 122 -17.18 15.19 11.23
N PRO A 123 -17.35 16.23 10.42
CA PRO A 123 -18.46 16.31 9.51
C PRO A 123 -18.38 15.16 8.50
N ILE A 124 -19.48 14.47 8.35
CA ILE A 124 -19.65 13.37 7.39
C ILE A 124 -21.08 13.41 6.87
N SER A 125 -21.23 13.36 5.55
CA SER A 125 -22.49 13.23 4.84
C SER A 125 -22.57 11.86 4.16
N ASP A 126 -23.74 11.50 3.65
CA ASP A 126 -23.88 10.28 2.87
C ASP A 126 -23.08 10.36 1.56
N ASP A 127 -22.84 11.57 1.03
CA ASP A 127 -21.98 11.78 -0.15
C ASP A 127 -20.49 11.50 0.11
N ASP A 128 -20.06 11.46 1.36
CA ASP A 128 -18.69 11.09 1.76
C ASP A 128 -18.48 9.58 1.82
N ILE A 129 -19.55 8.78 1.67
CA ILE A 129 -19.55 7.35 1.91
C ILE A 129 -19.80 6.59 0.60
N GLU A 130 -19.13 5.47 0.45
CA GLU A 130 -19.38 4.51 -0.60
C GLU A 130 -19.43 3.08 -0.03
N VAL A 131 -19.91 2.13 -0.84
CA VAL A 131 -19.97 0.72 -0.46
C VAL A 131 -18.89 -0.04 -1.22
N VAL A 132 -17.92 -0.60 -0.49
CA VAL A 132 -16.84 -1.42 -1.05
C VAL A 132 -16.99 -2.84 -0.49
N ASP A 133 -17.23 -3.83 -1.35
CA ASP A 133 -17.47 -5.23 -0.96
C ASP A 133 -18.54 -5.37 0.16
N GLY A 134 -19.61 -4.55 0.10
CA GLY A 134 -20.68 -4.54 1.10
C GLY A 134 -20.33 -3.86 2.42
N LEU A 135 -19.22 -3.15 2.51
CA LEU A 135 -18.76 -2.41 3.69
C LEU A 135 -18.95 -0.91 3.47
N LEU A 136 -19.39 -0.20 4.51
CA LEU A 136 -19.44 1.27 4.51
C LEU A 136 -18.03 1.83 4.66
N VAL A 137 -17.58 2.57 3.67
CA VAL A 137 -16.21 3.09 3.57
C VAL A 137 -16.27 4.56 3.17
N MET A 138 -15.43 5.41 3.73
CA MET A 138 -15.24 6.79 3.30
C MET A 138 -14.72 6.82 1.85
N LYS A 139 -15.11 7.78 1.03
CA LYS A 139 -14.61 7.98 -0.34
C LYS A 139 -13.09 7.90 -0.41
N GLU A 140 -12.58 7.34 -1.51
CA GLU A 140 -11.15 7.01 -1.64
C GLU A 140 -10.25 8.22 -1.52
N ALA A 141 -10.52 9.31 -2.24
CA ALA A 141 -9.71 10.53 -2.18
C ALA A 141 -9.56 11.05 -0.73
N ARG A 142 -10.66 11.02 0.05
CA ARG A 142 -10.62 11.41 1.46
C ARG A 142 -9.81 10.44 2.32
N CYS A 143 -9.93 9.13 2.09
CA CYS A 143 -9.10 8.14 2.77
C CYS A 143 -7.61 8.35 2.47
N VAL A 144 -7.26 8.66 1.22
CA VAL A 144 -5.89 8.95 0.77
C VAL A 144 -5.34 10.18 1.50
N VAL A 145 -5.97 11.33 1.35
CA VAL A 145 -5.51 12.60 1.93
C VAL A 145 -5.38 12.53 3.45
N GLU A 146 -6.38 11.96 4.13
CA GLU A 146 -6.35 11.83 5.59
C GLU A 146 -5.32 10.80 6.09
N THR A 147 -4.92 9.82 5.27
CA THR A 147 -3.86 8.87 5.61
C THR A 147 -2.48 9.50 5.40
N ILE A 148 -2.28 10.21 4.29
CA ILE A 148 -1.03 10.92 3.97
C ILE A 148 -0.64 11.88 5.10
N ALA A 149 -1.58 12.62 5.66
CA ALA A 149 -1.34 13.56 6.75
C ALA A 149 -0.57 12.97 7.96
N ARG A 150 -0.57 11.64 8.10
CA ARG A 150 0.06 10.89 9.21
C ARG A 150 1.18 9.95 8.78
N ALA A 151 1.39 9.78 7.47
CA ALA A 151 2.34 8.81 6.92
C ALA A 151 3.77 9.34 6.76
N GLY A 152 4.00 10.66 6.96
CA GLY A 152 5.22 11.31 6.51
C GLY A 152 5.30 11.41 4.98
N VAL A 153 6.27 12.16 4.44
CA VAL A 153 6.32 12.44 2.99
C VAL A 153 6.59 11.17 2.18
N GLU A 154 7.51 10.29 2.63
CA GLU A 154 7.80 9.03 1.95
C GLU A 154 6.54 8.14 1.86
N GLY A 155 5.88 7.92 3.00
CA GLY A 155 4.64 7.14 3.03
C GLY A 155 3.51 7.81 2.25
N GLY A 156 3.44 9.13 2.31
CA GLY A 156 2.47 9.92 1.55
C GLY A 156 2.63 9.77 0.05
N MET A 157 3.85 9.80 -0.47
CA MET A 157 4.13 9.53 -1.88
C MET A 157 3.69 8.12 -2.29
N VAL A 158 4.03 7.10 -1.49
CA VAL A 158 3.63 5.72 -1.77
C VAL A 158 2.10 5.59 -1.86
N ILE A 159 1.38 6.22 -0.94
CA ILE A 159 -0.08 6.15 -0.88
C ILE A 159 -0.70 6.89 -2.07
N ALA A 160 -0.21 8.10 -2.40
CA ALA A 160 -0.71 8.89 -3.51
C ALA A 160 -0.42 8.19 -4.86
N ASP A 161 0.81 7.74 -5.07
CA ASP A 161 1.20 7.00 -6.28
C ASP A 161 0.30 5.78 -6.51
N ALA A 162 0.09 4.96 -5.47
CA ALA A 162 -0.74 3.77 -5.57
C ALA A 162 -2.21 4.09 -5.86
N ALA A 163 -2.75 5.15 -5.29
CA ALA A 163 -4.12 5.58 -5.54
C ALA A 163 -4.31 6.10 -6.97
N LEU A 164 -3.39 6.94 -7.44
CA LEU A 164 -3.38 7.45 -8.82
C LEU A 164 -3.15 6.32 -9.84
N HIS A 165 -2.23 5.39 -9.55
CA HIS A 165 -1.96 4.22 -10.40
C HIS A 165 -3.20 3.33 -10.57
N ALA A 166 -3.99 3.18 -9.51
CA ALA A 166 -5.24 2.42 -9.54
C ALA A 166 -6.35 3.12 -10.37
N ALA A 167 -6.14 4.38 -10.79
CA ALA A 167 -7.02 5.19 -11.63
C ALA A 167 -8.48 5.29 -11.12
N ARG A 168 -8.68 5.26 -9.80
CA ARG A 168 -9.99 5.48 -9.17
C ARG A 168 -10.13 6.90 -8.62
N VAL A 169 -9.02 7.59 -8.48
CA VAL A 169 -8.91 9.01 -8.14
C VAL A 169 -7.86 9.62 -9.06
N ASP A 170 -7.97 10.91 -9.31
CA ASP A 170 -6.97 11.69 -10.03
C ASP A 170 -6.38 12.81 -9.15
N ASP A 171 -5.48 13.60 -9.72
CA ASP A 171 -4.83 14.71 -9.00
C ASP A 171 -5.83 15.77 -8.56
N ASP A 172 -6.88 16.03 -9.37
CA ASP A 172 -7.91 17.03 -9.06
C ASP A 172 -8.76 16.57 -7.88
N ASP A 173 -9.17 15.30 -7.84
CA ASP A 173 -9.88 14.70 -6.71
C ASP A 173 -9.10 14.86 -5.39
N LEU A 174 -7.80 14.55 -5.41
CA LEU A 174 -6.94 14.61 -4.24
C LEU A 174 -6.72 16.06 -3.77
N ASN A 175 -6.48 16.98 -4.72
CA ASN A 175 -6.29 18.39 -4.41
C ASN A 175 -7.58 19.04 -3.89
N GLN A 176 -8.73 18.75 -4.49
CA GLN A 176 -10.03 19.22 -4.03
C GLN A 176 -10.27 18.81 -2.57
N VAL A 177 -10.11 17.53 -2.25
CA VAL A 177 -10.29 17.04 -0.86
C VAL A 177 -9.29 17.71 0.09
N HIS A 178 -8.05 17.92 -0.34
CA HIS A 178 -7.04 18.59 0.47
C HIS A 178 -7.45 20.04 0.79
N GLU A 179 -7.93 20.78 -0.18
CA GLU A 179 -8.43 22.15 -0.01
C GLU A 179 -9.66 22.18 0.91
N GLU A 180 -10.65 21.31 0.69
CA GLU A 180 -11.88 21.21 1.49
C GLU A 180 -11.58 20.85 2.96
N THR A 181 -10.55 20.04 3.20
CA THR A 181 -10.19 19.66 4.58
C THR A 181 -9.57 20.81 5.37
N GLY A 182 -9.14 21.88 4.73
CA GLY A 182 -8.59 23.11 5.35
C GLY A 182 -7.31 22.87 6.16
N PRO A 183 -6.81 23.91 6.85
CA PRO A 183 -5.58 23.81 7.62
C PRO A 183 -5.70 22.82 8.78
N ARG A 184 -4.97 21.72 8.72
CA ARG A 184 -4.93 20.68 9.75
C ARG A 184 -3.49 20.24 10.03
N GLU A 185 -3.29 19.52 11.12
CA GLU A 185 -2.04 18.82 11.39
C GLU A 185 -1.69 17.91 10.20
N GLY A 186 -0.46 18.01 9.69
CA GLY A 186 -0.01 17.21 8.56
C GLY A 186 -0.23 17.84 7.18
N ASN A 187 -0.88 19.01 7.04
CA ASN A 187 -1.11 19.65 5.74
C ASN A 187 0.16 19.79 4.89
N ARG A 188 1.29 20.23 5.48
CA ARG A 188 2.55 20.32 4.74
C ARG A 188 3.03 18.98 4.20
N THR A 189 2.76 17.90 4.93
CA THR A 189 3.05 16.55 4.46
C THR A 189 2.19 16.20 3.26
N VAL A 190 0.89 16.53 3.31
CA VAL A 190 -0.05 16.31 2.20
C VAL A 190 0.40 17.10 0.98
N ASP A 191 0.58 18.43 1.11
CA ASP A 191 1.03 19.33 0.03
C ASP A 191 2.28 18.78 -0.68
N LEU A 192 3.27 18.36 0.09
CA LEU A 192 4.52 17.89 -0.47
C LEU A 192 4.38 16.52 -1.11
N SER A 193 3.62 15.63 -0.48
CA SER A 193 3.38 14.28 -1.02
C SER A 193 2.62 14.32 -2.33
N LEU A 194 1.56 15.14 -2.43
CA LEU A 194 0.78 15.28 -3.67
C LEU A 194 1.62 15.92 -4.78
N ARG A 195 2.42 16.96 -4.49
CA ARG A 195 3.33 17.56 -5.50
C ARG A 195 4.40 16.59 -6.03
N LEU A 196 4.80 15.60 -5.24
CA LEU A 196 5.79 14.59 -5.60
C LEU A 196 5.17 13.32 -6.17
N ALA A 197 3.87 13.16 -6.05
CA ALA A 197 3.16 11.98 -6.54
C ALA A 197 3.28 11.82 -8.07
N ASP A 198 3.23 10.57 -8.50
CA ASP A 198 3.24 10.20 -9.93
C ASP A 198 2.61 8.81 -10.08
N GLY A 199 1.39 8.77 -10.57
CA GLY A 199 0.62 7.53 -10.73
C GLY A 199 1.19 6.52 -11.75
N ARG A 200 2.30 6.88 -12.44
CA ARG A 200 3.03 5.92 -13.29
C ARG A 200 3.88 4.95 -12.47
N ALA A 201 4.25 5.29 -11.22
CA ALA A 201 4.97 4.36 -10.35
C ALA A 201 4.10 3.11 -10.06
N GLN A 202 4.66 1.92 -10.27
CA GLN A 202 3.92 0.65 -10.25
C GLN A 202 4.12 -0.15 -8.96
N SER A 203 5.01 0.32 -8.08
CA SER A 203 5.31 -0.38 -6.82
C SER A 203 5.72 0.56 -5.70
N VAL A 204 5.55 0.07 -4.46
CA VAL A 204 6.05 0.75 -3.25
C VAL A 204 7.55 1.05 -3.35
N GLY A 205 8.33 0.11 -3.93
CA GLY A 205 9.78 0.26 -4.05
C GLY A 205 10.18 1.38 -5.00
N GLU A 206 9.50 1.53 -6.13
CA GLU A 206 9.70 2.63 -7.08
C GLU A 206 9.37 3.99 -6.45
N SER A 207 8.22 4.11 -5.80
CA SER A 207 7.80 5.34 -5.10
C SER A 207 8.81 5.73 -4.02
N ARG A 208 9.29 4.77 -3.23
CA ARG A 208 10.32 4.98 -2.21
C ARG A 208 11.67 5.37 -2.83
N ALA A 209 12.08 4.75 -3.94
CA ALA A 209 13.30 5.13 -4.65
C ALA A 209 13.23 6.58 -5.15
N ARG A 210 12.08 7.01 -5.70
CA ARG A 210 11.83 8.40 -6.09
C ARG A 210 12.00 9.35 -4.90
N TYR A 211 11.40 9.00 -3.75
CA TYR A 211 11.55 9.78 -2.53
C TYR A 211 13.02 9.87 -2.08
N VAL A 212 13.74 8.75 -2.08
CA VAL A 212 15.17 8.72 -1.72
C VAL A 212 15.96 9.69 -2.62
N TYR A 213 15.82 9.58 -3.92
CA TYR A 213 16.55 10.47 -4.85
C TYR A 213 16.18 11.95 -4.67
N TRP A 214 14.88 12.23 -4.53
CA TRP A 214 14.41 13.59 -4.27
C TRP A 214 14.96 14.13 -2.94
N SER A 215 14.87 13.38 -1.83
CA SER A 215 15.32 13.80 -0.50
C SER A 215 16.83 14.02 -0.43
N GLN A 216 17.57 13.39 -1.33
CA GLN A 216 19.00 13.53 -1.49
C GLN A 216 19.40 14.60 -2.52
N GLY A 217 18.42 15.35 -3.08
CA GLY A 217 18.69 16.46 -4.00
C GLY A 217 19.10 16.05 -5.41
N LEU A 218 18.74 14.86 -5.88
CA LEU A 218 18.90 14.50 -7.28
C LEU A 218 17.78 15.15 -8.13
N PRO A 219 18.03 15.37 -9.43
CA PRO A 219 17.00 15.82 -10.35
C PRO A 219 15.78 14.88 -10.37
N LYS A 220 14.59 15.42 -10.69
CA LYS A 220 13.38 14.63 -10.86
C LYS A 220 13.60 13.61 -11.99
N PRO A 221 13.42 12.30 -11.77
CA PRO A 221 13.50 11.31 -12.84
C PRO A 221 12.24 11.32 -13.70
N GLU A 222 12.34 10.79 -14.90
CA GLU A 222 11.22 10.31 -15.68
C GLU A 222 10.81 8.94 -15.16
N VAL A 223 9.50 8.74 -14.94
CA VAL A 223 8.93 7.52 -14.36
C VAL A 223 8.40 6.64 -15.49
N GLN A 224 8.66 5.33 -15.42
CA GLN A 224 8.27 4.34 -16.43
C GLN A 224 8.74 4.76 -17.84
N TYR A 225 10.05 4.96 -17.96
CA TYR A 225 10.68 5.49 -19.16
C TYR A 225 10.75 4.44 -20.28
N PRO A 226 10.06 4.64 -21.42
CA PRO A 226 10.12 3.71 -22.53
C PRO A 226 11.45 3.83 -23.30
N VAL A 227 12.06 2.71 -23.61
CA VAL A 227 13.27 2.62 -24.40
C VAL A 227 12.93 2.01 -25.76
N TYR A 228 13.30 2.70 -26.83
CA TYR A 228 13.06 2.27 -28.19
C TYR A 228 14.40 1.99 -28.91
N ASP A 229 14.41 1.03 -29.83
CA ASP A 229 15.54 0.79 -30.72
C ASP A 229 15.60 1.81 -31.87
N GLN A 230 16.60 1.65 -32.76
CA GLN A 230 16.80 2.55 -33.91
C GLN A 230 15.67 2.44 -34.94
N ASP A 231 14.93 1.34 -34.93
CA ASP A 231 13.78 1.09 -35.82
C ASP A 231 12.46 1.58 -35.21
N GLY A 232 12.49 2.13 -33.97
CA GLY A 232 11.31 2.64 -33.24
C GLY A 232 10.52 1.55 -32.50
N ASN A 233 11.04 0.34 -32.36
CA ASN A 233 10.38 -0.72 -31.62
C ASN A 233 10.64 -0.55 -30.12
N LEU A 234 9.61 -0.77 -29.28
CA LEU A 234 9.74 -0.74 -27.83
C LEU A 234 10.58 -1.93 -27.34
N VAL A 235 11.76 -1.64 -26.79
CA VAL A 235 12.70 -2.63 -26.25
C VAL A 235 12.37 -2.98 -24.80
N GLY A 236 11.92 -1.99 -24.04
CA GLY A 236 11.54 -2.16 -22.65
C GLY A 236 11.19 -0.83 -21.99
N VAL A 237 10.81 -0.91 -20.70
CA VAL A 237 10.51 0.26 -19.90
C VAL A 237 11.37 0.21 -18.64
N SER A 238 12.06 1.29 -18.32
CA SER A 238 12.83 1.42 -17.08
C SER A 238 11.98 2.13 -16.02
N ASP A 239 12.06 1.68 -14.78
CA ASP A 239 11.25 2.24 -13.68
C ASP A 239 11.46 3.73 -13.53
N LEU A 240 12.73 4.17 -13.54
CA LEU A 240 13.10 5.59 -13.54
C LEU A 240 14.23 5.84 -14.56
N ALA A 241 14.28 7.06 -15.10
CA ALA A 241 15.35 7.45 -15.98
C ALA A 241 15.79 8.92 -15.76
N TRP A 242 17.05 9.18 -16.02
CA TRP A 242 17.61 10.52 -16.17
C TRP A 242 18.31 10.61 -17.53
N PRO A 243 17.57 10.79 -18.65
CA PRO A 243 18.12 10.72 -19.99
C PRO A 243 19.28 11.69 -20.23
N LYS A 244 19.18 12.93 -19.69
CA LYS A 244 20.27 13.94 -19.79
C LYS A 244 21.58 13.51 -19.15
N TRP A 245 21.54 12.55 -18.23
CA TRP A 245 22.71 12.01 -17.53
C TRP A 245 23.01 10.58 -17.89
N GLY A 246 22.37 10.04 -18.93
CA GLY A 246 22.61 8.67 -19.40
C GLY A 246 22.42 7.61 -18.33
N LEU A 247 21.39 7.75 -17.47
CA LEU A 247 21.14 6.83 -16.35
C LEU A 247 19.72 6.29 -16.38
N LEU A 248 19.61 4.97 -16.34
CA LEU A 248 18.40 4.19 -16.08
C LEU A 248 18.46 3.62 -14.66
N PHE A 249 17.30 3.41 -14.06
CA PHE A 249 17.18 2.81 -12.73
C PHE A 249 16.05 1.77 -12.71
N GLU A 250 16.32 0.64 -12.06
CA GLU A 250 15.36 -0.45 -11.84
C GLU A 250 15.32 -0.84 -10.36
N PHE A 251 14.12 -1.00 -9.83
CA PHE A 251 13.90 -1.48 -8.47
C PHE A 251 13.74 -3.01 -8.46
N ASP A 252 14.68 -3.69 -7.82
CA ASP A 252 14.65 -5.15 -7.67
C ASP A 252 13.92 -5.55 -6.38
N GLY A 253 12.63 -5.83 -6.49
CA GLY A 253 11.78 -6.24 -5.38
C GLY A 253 11.90 -7.73 -4.97
N ARG A 254 13.04 -8.38 -5.12
CA ARG A 254 13.29 -9.85 -5.02
C ARG A 254 12.64 -10.65 -3.90
N ILE A 255 12.07 -10.03 -2.89
CA ILE A 255 11.30 -10.75 -1.85
C ILE A 255 10.03 -11.42 -2.40
N LYS A 256 9.59 -11.07 -3.63
CA LYS A 256 8.41 -11.65 -4.29
C LYS A 256 8.69 -12.92 -5.13
N TYR A 257 9.94 -13.30 -5.39
CA TYR A 257 10.27 -14.41 -6.32
C TYR A 257 9.75 -15.80 -5.89
N GLY A 258 9.45 -16.03 -4.63
CA GLY A 258 8.82 -17.28 -4.20
C GLY A 258 7.31 -17.38 -4.50
N ARG A 259 6.63 -16.28 -4.90
CA ARG A 259 5.16 -16.24 -5.13
C ARG A 259 4.74 -15.98 -6.58
N LEU A 260 5.66 -15.66 -7.49
CA LEU A 260 5.36 -15.24 -8.87
C LEU A 260 5.97 -16.14 -9.95
N LEU A 261 6.47 -17.32 -9.61
CA LEU A 261 6.82 -18.30 -10.62
C LEU A 261 5.55 -18.87 -11.23
N ASN A 262 5.40 -18.74 -12.55
CA ASN A 262 4.36 -19.47 -13.27
C ASN A 262 4.62 -20.99 -13.12
N PRO A 263 3.57 -21.82 -13.12
CA PRO A 263 3.75 -23.26 -13.08
C PRO A 263 4.70 -23.72 -14.19
N GLY A 264 5.84 -24.30 -13.81
CA GLY A 264 6.86 -24.80 -14.74
C GLY A 264 8.04 -23.84 -15.03
N GLN A 265 8.10 -22.66 -14.42
CA GLN A 265 9.21 -21.71 -14.53
C GLN A 265 10.24 -21.96 -13.42
N GLU A 266 11.51 -22.12 -13.79
CA GLU A 266 12.59 -22.19 -12.83
C GLU A 266 13.10 -20.78 -12.44
N PRO A 267 13.53 -20.57 -11.18
CA PRO A 267 14.10 -19.29 -10.75
C PRO A 267 15.27 -18.79 -11.62
N GLY A 268 16.01 -19.72 -12.20
CA GLY A 268 17.14 -19.44 -13.09
C GLY A 268 16.73 -18.77 -14.41
N ASP A 269 15.61 -19.18 -14.98
CA ASP A 269 15.12 -18.66 -16.27
C ASP A 269 14.67 -17.19 -16.14
N VAL A 270 14.04 -16.84 -15.02
CA VAL A 270 13.59 -15.47 -14.74
C VAL A 270 14.79 -14.54 -14.56
N VAL A 271 15.81 -14.97 -13.82
CA VAL A 271 17.05 -14.19 -13.63
C VAL A 271 17.80 -14.00 -14.96
N PHE A 272 17.83 -15.03 -15.80
CA PHE A 272 18.48 -14.96 -17.09
C PHE A 272 17.77 -14.01 -18.06
N ALA A 273 16.43 -14.08 -18.15
CA ALA A 273 15.62 -13.19 -18.98
C ALA A 273 15.76 -11.72 -18.54
N GLU A 274 15.79 -11.48 -17.23
CA GLU A 274 15.97 -10.13 -16.67
C GLU A 274 17.36 -9.55 -16.99
N LYS A 275 18.42 -10.38 -16.89
CA LYS A 275 19.76 -9.96 -17.27
C LYS A 275 19.86 -9.65 -18.77
N GLN A 276 19.25 -10.47 -19.62
CA GLN A 276 19.20 -10.19 -21.06
C GLN A 276 18.49 -8.87 -21.36
N ARG A 277 17.39 -8.57 -20.65
CA ARG A 277 16.66 -7.31 -20.80
C ARG A 277 17.54 -6.11 -20.42
N GLU A 278 18.28 -6.20 -19.31
CA GLU A 278 19.19 -5.14 -18.88
C GLU A 278 20.32 -4.90 -19.89
N ASP A 279 20.96 -5.99 -20.37
CA ASP A 279 22.03 -5.90 -21.36
C ASP A 279 21.51 -5.28 -22.68
N LEU A 280 20.27 -5.56 -23.05
CA LEU A 280 19.63 -4.97 -24.21
C LEU A 280 19.37 -3.47 -24.02
N LEU A 281 18.81 -3.05 -22.86
CA LEU A 281 18.61 -1.64 -22.53
C LEU A 281 19.94 -0.85 -22.58
N ARG A 282 21.00 -1.39 -21.99
CA ARG A 282 22.35 -0.77 -22.06
C ARG A 282 22.86 -0.65 -23.47
N ARG A 283 22.70 -1.69 -24.29
CA ARG A 283 23.19 -1.71 -25.68
C ARG A 283 22.49 -0.68 -26.55
N VAL A 284 21.17 -0.56 -26.36
CA VAL A 284 20.35 0.31 -27.20
C VAL A 284 20.52 1.78 -26.82
N THR A 285 20.56 2.09 -25.54
CA THR A 285 20.65 3.47 -25.05
C THR A 285 22.07 3.98 -24.85
N GLY A 286 23.03 3.11 -24.61
CA GLY A 286 24.36 3.50 -24.10
C GLY A 286 24.34 3.96 -22.64
N PHE A 287 23.21 3.94 -21.96
CA PHE A 287 23.05 4.46 -20.60
C PHE A 287 23.54 3.45 -19.56
N ALA A 288 24.02 3.97 -18.43
CA ALA A 288 24.28 3.15 -17.27
C ALA A 288 22.94 2.70 -16.64
N VAL A 289 22.91 1.49 -16.09
CA VAL A 289 21.78 0.99 -15.31
C VAL A 289 22.17 0.89 -13.85
N GLU A 290 21.43 1.55 -12.98
CA GLU A 290 21.51 1.41 -11.51
C GLU A 290 20.39 0.51 -11.05
N ARG A 291 20.69 -0.38 -10.09
CA ARG A 291 19.67 -1.21 -9.42
C ARG A 291 19.69 -0.96 -7.94
N ALA A 292 18.51 -1.00 -7.34
CA ALA A 292 18.37 -0.97 -5.90
C ALA A 292 17.38 -2.03 -5.41
N THR A 293 17.66 -2.54 -4.24
CA THR A 293 16.83 -3.49 -3.48
C THR A 293 16.19 -2.80 -2.27
N TRP A 294 15.36 -3.51 -1.54
CA TRP A 294 14.82 -3.04 -0.26
C TRP A 294 15.90 -2.63 0.74
N GLN A 295 17.05 -3.29 0.74
CA GLN A 295 18.18 -2.96 1.60
C GLN A 295 18.82 -1.62 1.22
N ASP A 296 18.95 -1.34 -0.06
CA ASP A 296 19.53 -0.09 -0.56
C ASP A 296 18.66 1.13 -0.16
N LEU A 297 17.32 0.98 -0.16
CA LEU A 297 16.39 2.03 0.29
C LEU A 297 16.60 2.41 1.77
N SER A 298 17.22 1.53 2.56
CA SER A 298 17.57 1.82 3.96
C SER A 298 18.89 2.61 4.09
N CYS A 299 19.60 2.84 2.98
CA CYS A 299 20.86 3.59 2.92
C CYS A 299 20.80 4.72 1.88
N PRO A 300 19.93 5.75 2.06
CA PRO A 300 19.65 6.80 1.07
C PRO A 300 20.89 7.51 0.52
N ALA A 301 21.83 7.88 1.41
CA ALA A 301 23.04 8.59 1.02
C ALA A 301 23.95 7.75 0.12
N LEU A 302 24.06 6.44 0.36
CA LEU A 302 24.85 5.52 -0.47
C LEU A 302 24.21 5.35 -1.85
N MET A 303 22.90 5.14 -1.89
CA MET A 303 22.14 5.02 -3.12
C MET A 303 22.28 6.27 -4.00
N ALA A 304 22.11 7.45 -3.41
CA ALA A 304 22.27 8.73 -4.10
C ALA A 304 23.69 8.98 -4.59
N ARG A 305 24.70 8.58 -3.82
CA ARG A 305 26.10 8.70 -4.22
C ARG A 305 26.39 7.85 -5.47
N ARG A 306 25.96 6.60 -5.48
CA ARG A 306 26.13 5.70 -6.65
C ARG A 306 25.48 6.31 -7.91
N ALA A 307 24.27 6.84 -7.78
CA ALA A 307 23.58 7.50 -8.89
C ALA A 307 24.37 8.72 -9.40
N ARG A 308 24.85 9.62 -8.50
CA ARG A 308 25.66 10.79 -8.90
C ARG A 308 26.96 10.40 -9.61
N GLU A 309 27.66 9.39 -9.11
CA GLU A 309 28.88 8.89 -9.75
C GLU A 309 28.64 8.39 -11.18
N ARG A 310 27.49 7.76 -11.44
CA ARG A 310 27.09 7.32 -12.79
C ARG A 310 26.66 8.51 -13.65
N MET A 311 25.86 9.42 -13.12
CA MET A 311 25.45 10.65 -13.81
C MET A 311 26.64 11.51 -14.24
N SER A 312 27.69 11.61 -13.42
CA SER A 312 28.88 12.39 -13.75
C SER A 312 29.69 11.82 -14.94
N ARG A 313 29.55 10.52 -15.21
CA ARG A 313 30.21 9.83 -16.33
C ARG A 313 29.40 9.83 -17.61
N GLY A 314 28.07 9.98 -17.48
CA GLY A 314 27.10 9.83 -18.58
C GLY A 314 26.46 11.14 -19.04
N TYR A 315 26.95 12.32 -18.57
CA TYR A 315 26.36 13.59 -18.95
C TYR A 315 26.46 13.81 -20.46
N ILE A 316 25.29 13.87 -21.11
CA ILE A 316 25.13 14.17 -22.54
C ILE A 316 24.82 15.67 -22.62
N ALA A 317 25.80 16.46 -23.14
CA ALA A 317 25.72 17.91 -23.24
C ALA A 317 24.62 18.36 -24.23
#